data_61d2b9b2ab2dafc421f2984f42f900a5
#
_entry.id   61d2b9b2ab2dafc421f2984f42f900a5
#
_cell.length_a   1.000
_cell.length_b   1.000
_cell.length_c   1.000
_cell.angle_alpha   90.00
_cell.angle_beta   90.00
_cell.angle_gamma   90.00
#
_symmetry.space_group_name_H-M   'P 1'
#
loop_
_entity.id
_entity.type
_entity.pdbx_description
1 polymer ?
#
loop_
_entity_poly.entity_id
_entity_poly.type
_entity_poly.pdbx_seq_one_letter_code
_entity_poly.pdbx_strand_id
1 'polypeptide(L)'
;IYSFILYKKDVKSYQIKKNENKVKIIKNIFRISAPISFTSFIRSGLSTLKHTLIPIRLQTYGYSYEYALSRYGIIHGIALPFILMPSIFINSFASLILPEYSKYFASNNVEKIKTITQKIFKITILASLYISFVIYISADIICFKLYNNHEVAYYVKILTPIICIMYLDSIVDSMLKGLDLQVSVMKINIIDLLLSITLIYFGIPFLGTFGYILVLYTSEYINGVMSIEKILKKANIKFRYLEWVIKPLICLFTAFFIINLLPFKIVNFSTLLLALIIFSVIFIFLTTLMNLIPKVK
;
A
#
# COMPACT_ATOMS: atom_id res chain seq x y z
N ILE A 1 6.07 3.88 32.32
CA ILE A 1 5.74 4.51 33.61
C ILE A 1 4.77 5.68 33.38
N TYR A 2 5.04 6.61 32.45
CA TYR A 2 4.16 7.76 32.15
C TYR A 2 2.76 7.33 31.68
N SER A 3 2.66 6.33 30.79
CA SER A 3 1.39 5.76 30.32
C SER A 3 0.58 5.13 31.46
N PHE A 4 1.25 4.52 32.43
CA PHE A 4 0.59 3.91 33.59
C PHE A 4 0.04 4.96 34.59
N ILE A 5 0.73 6.08 34.69
CA ILE A 5 0.27 7.23 35.52
C ILE A 5 -0.94 7.89 34.88
N LEU A 6 -0.92 8.12 33.56
CA LEU A 6 -2.06 8.64 32.82
C LEU A 6 -3.27 7.68 32.90
N TYR A 7 -3.07 6.38 32.70
CA TYR A 7 -4.10 5.37 32.86
C TYR A 7 -4.74 5.40 34.24
N LYS A 8 -3.94 5.48 35.34
CA LYS A 8 -4.47 5.61 36.71
C LYS A 8 -5.27 6.89 36.91
N LYS A 9 -4.85 7.99 36.27
CA LYS A 9 -5.54 9.30 36.39
C LYS A 9 -6.88 9.25 35.65
N ASP A 10 -6.91 8.67 34.44
CA ASP A 10 -8.13 8.52 33.65
C ASP A 10 -9.12 7.54 34.28
N VAL A 11 -8.66 6.41 34.81
CA VAL A 11 -9.52 5.43 35.49
C VAL A 11 -10.14 6.03 36.77
N LYS A 12 -9.44 6.93 37.48
CA LYS A 12 -10.03 7.65 38.61
C LYS A 12 -11.10 8.68 38.23
N SER A 13 -11.04 9.24 37.03
CA SER A 13 -12.02 10.20 36.51
C SER A 13 -13.30 9.56 36.01
N TYR A 14 -13.25 8.28 35.58
CA TYR A 14 -14.43 7.52 35.22
C TYR A 14 -15.06 6.86 36.44
N GLN A 15 -16.21 7.37 36.85
CA GLN A 15 -17.10 6.63 37.78
C GLN A 15 -17.55 5.37 37.06
N ILE A 16 -16.86 4.25 37.30
CA ILE A 16 -17.25 2.94 36.78
C ILE A 16 -18.61 2.66 37.39
N LYS A 17 -19.68 2.69 36.58
CA LYS A 17 -20.98 2.15 36.94
C LYS A 17 -20.78 0.66 37.30
N LYS A 18 -20.74 0.37 38.58
CA LYS A 18 -20.32 -0.89 39.21
C LYS A 18 -21.29 -2.05 38.95
N ASN A 19 -22.24 -1.92 38.02
CA ASN A 19 -23.36 -2.86 37.86
C ASN A 19 -23.58 -3.39 36.44
N GLU A 20 -22.56 -3.41 35.57
CA GLU A 20 -22.67 -4.22 34.36
C GLU A 20 -22.28 -5.68 34.63
N ASN A 21 -23.20 -6.58 34.33
CA ASN A 21 -23.02 -8.01 34.54
C ASN A 21 -21.77 -8.48 33.74
N LYS A 22 -20.68 -8.86 34.42
CA LYS A 22 -19.40 -9.27 33.81
C LYS A 22 -19.61 -10.28 32.68
N VAL A 23 -20.60 -11.17 32.84
CA VAL A 23 -20.97 -12.17 31.82
C VAL A 23 -21.49 -11.49 30.52
N LYS A 24 -22.27 -10.40 30.66
CA LYS A 24 -22.79 -9.64 29.50
C LYS A 24 -21.66 -8.92 28.75
N ILE A 25 -20.69 -8.37 29.47
CA ILE A 25 -19.51 -7.73 28.89
C ILE A 25 -18.67 -8.75 28.14
N ILE A 26 -18.36 -9.90 28.75
CA ILE A 26 -17.59 -10.97 28.12
C ILE A 26 -18.31 -11.49 26.88
N LYS A 27 -19.62 -11.71 26.94
CA LYS A 27 -20.44 -12.16 25.79
C LYS A 27 -20.40 -11.14 24.65
N ASN A 28 -20.46 -9.84 24.94
CA ASN A 28 -20.38 -8.80 23.92
C ASN A 28 -18.97 -8.71 23.29
N ILE A 29 -17.92 -8.83 24.11
CA ILE A 29 -16.55 -8.90 23.60
C ILE A 29 -16.40 -10.10 22.68
N PHE A 30 -16.84 -11.28 23.11
CA PHE A 30 -16.73 -12.51 22.32
C PHE A 30 -17.54 -12.45 21.02
N ARG A 31 -18.72 -11.82 21.05
CA ARG A 31 -19.56 -11.61 19.86
C ARG A 31 -18.88 -10.77 18.77
N ILE A 32 -18.02 -9.84 19.19
CA ILE A 32 -17.29 -8.96 18.25
C ILE A 32 -15.94 -9.60 17.87
N SER A 33 -15.20 -10.12 18.86
CA SER A 33 -13.84 -10.61 18.62
C SER A 33 -13.80 -11.95 17.90
N ALA A 34 -14.75 -12.86 18.16
CA ALA A 34 -14.73 -14.20 17.56
C ALA A 34 -14.82 -14.17 16.01
N PRO A 35 -15.74 -13.42 15.36
CA PRO A 35 -15.77 -13.34 13.90
C PRO A 35 -14.49 -12.73 13.33
N ILE A 36 -13.92 -11.71 14.00
CA ILE A 36 -12.70 -11.04 13.57
C ILE A 36 -11.51 -12.00 13.66
N SER A 37 -11.39 -12.72 14.77
CA SER A 37 -10.33 -13.72 14.96
C SER A 37 -10.44 -14.85 13.94
N PHE A 38 -11.64 -15.37 13.73
CA PHE A 38 -11.89 -16.45 12.76
C PHE A 38 -11.50 -16.06 11.34
N THR A 39 -11.89 -14.86 10.89
CA THR A 39 -11.49 -14.36 9.58
C THR A 39 -9.99 -14.11 9.47
N SER A 40 -9.34 -13.70 10.55
CA SER A 40 -7.87 -13.55 10.60
C SER A 40 -7.16 -14.90 10.48
N PHE A 41 -7.67 -15.95 11.09
CA PHE A 41 -7.15 -17.33 10.92
C PHE A 41 -7.29 -17.81 9.47
N ILE A 42 -8.47 -17.62 8.87
CA ILE A 42 -8.68 -17.95 7.45
C ILE A 42 -7.68 -17.21 6.56
N ARG A 43 -7.52 -15.91 6.78
CA ARG A 43 -6.57 -15.07 6.02
C ARG A 43 -5.14 -15.57 6.18
N SER A 44 -4.71 -15.90 7.40
CA SER A 44 -3.36 -16.43 7.64
C SER A 44 -3.16 -17.79 6.95
N GLY A 45 -4.13 -18.69 7.02
CA GLY A 45 -4.06 -19.97 6.32
C GLY A 45 -3.97 -19.82 4.80
N LEU A 46 -4.84 -18.99 4.21
CA LEU A 46 -4.80 -18.70 2.77
C LEU A 46 -3.49 -18.01 2.35
N SER A 47 -2.97 -17.09 3.17
CA SER A 47 -1.69 -16.43 2.90
C SER A 47 -0.54 -17.44 2.92
N THR A 48 -0.50 -18.33 3.91
CA THR A 48 0.51 -19.40 3.98
C THR A 48 0.43 -20.29 2.74
N LEU A 49 -0.77 -20.70 2.35
CA LEU A 49 -0.99 -21.52 1.15
C LEU A 49 -0.51 -20.78 -0.12
N LYS A 50 -0.85 -19.48 -0.28
CA LYS A 50 -0.38 -18.63 -1.36
C LYS A 50 1.15 -18.68 -1.48
N HIS A 51 1.87 -18.42 -0.40
CA HIS A 51 3.33 -18.36 -0.39
C HIS A 51 4.01 -19.71 -0.63
N THR A 52 3.42 -20.80 -0.14
CA THR A 52 3.93 -22.15 -0.35
C THR A 52 3.70 -22.63 -1.79
N LEU A 53 2.58 -22.25 -2.41
CA LEU A 53 2.25 -22.67 -3.77
C LEU A 53 3.16 -22.03 -4.81
N ILE A 54 3.66 -20.82 -4.61
CA ILE A 54 4.46 -20.12 -5.62
C ILE A 54 5.71 -20.91 -6.04
N PRO A 55 6.62 -21.32 -5.12
CA PRO A 55 7.79 -22.12 -5.49
C PRO A 55 7.41 -23.46 -6.12
N ILE A 56 6.36 -24.12 -5.62
CA ILE A 56 5.89 -25.40 -6.16
C ILE A 56 5.41 -25.25 -7.59
N ARG A 57 4.68 -24.18 -7.91
CA ARG A 57 4.18 -23.94 -9.27
C ARG A 57 5.25 -23.45 -10.22
N LEU A 58 6.30 -22.80 -9.73
CA LEU A 58 7.50 -22.50 -10.53
C LEU A 58 8.25 -23.77 -10.94
N GLN A 59 8.27 -24.80 -10.07
CA GLN A 59 8.83 -26.10 -10.44
C GLN A 59 8.00 -26.81 -11.51
N THR A 60 6.67 -26.73 -11.45
CA THR A 60 5.82 -27.30 -12.51
C THR A 60 5.98 -26.61 -13.87
N TYR A 61 6.48 -25.38 -13.89
CA TYR A 61 6.89 -24.70 -15.13
C TYR A 61 8.16 -25.29 -15.73
N GLY A 62 8.97 -26.03 -14.95
CA GLY A 62 10.23 -26.66 -15.39
C GLY A 62 11.48 -26.11 -14.71
N TYR A 63 11.35 -25.26 -13.68
CA TYR A 63 12.50 -24.82 -12.89
C TYR A 63 12.94 -25.88 -11.89
N SER A 64 14.27 -25.95 -11.62
CA SER A 64 14.77 -26.72 -10.46
C SER A 64 14.25 -26.13 -9.17
N TYR A 65 14.19 -26.95 -8.10
CA TYR A 65 13.75 -26.51 -6.77
C TYR A 65 14.54 -25.27 -6.30
N GLU A 66 15.86 -25.34 -6.42
CA GLU A 66 16.75 -24.25 -5.98
C GLU A 66 16.49 -22.96 -6.77
N TYR A 67 16.32 -23.06 -8.08
CA TYR A 67 16.05 -21.92 -8.95
C TYR A 67 14.69 -21.30 -8.65
N ALA A 68 13.65 -22.12 -8.49
CA ALA A 68 12.30 -21.67 -8.15
C ALA A 68 12.27 -20.92 -6.80
N LEU A 69 12.96 -21.49 -5.79
CA LEU A 69 13.07 -20.86 -4.48
C LEU A 69 13.88 -19.57 -4.53
N SER A 70 14.98 -19.54 -5.30
CA SER A 70 15.79 -18.34 -5.51
C SER A 70 14.97 -17.22 -6.17
N ARG A 71 14.20 -17.51 -7.22
CA ARG A 71 13.33 -16.53 -7.89
C ARG A 71 12.25 -15.97 -6.95
N TYR A 72 11.61 -16.85 -6.20
CA TYR A 72 10.65 -16.44 -5.18
C TYR A 72 11.33 -15.58 -4.11
N GLY A 73 12.52 -15.97 -3.63
CA GLY A 73 13.29 -15.23 -2.63
C GLY A 73 13.69 -13.83 -3.11
N ILE A 74 14.16 -13.68 -4.35
CA ILE A 74 14.52 -12.38 -4.93
C ILE A 74 13.29 -11.46 -5.02
N ILE A 75 12.17 -11.96 -5.51
CA ILE A 75 10.96 -11.14 -5.72
C ILE A 75 10.29 -10.84 -4.38
N HIS A 76 10.00 -11.88 -3.59
CA HIS A 76 9.20 -11.74 -2.36
C HIS A 76 10.04 -11.33 -1.15
N GLY A 77 11.28 -11.82 -1.06
CA GLY A 77 12.17 -11.57 0.08
C GLY A 77 13.01 -10.30 -0.05
N ILE A 78 13.25 -9.80 -1.26
CA ILE A 78 14.10 -8.64 -1.48
C ILE A 78 13.36 -7.51 -2.21
N ALA A 79 12.86 -7.76 -3.42
CA ALA A 79 12.30 -6.70 -4.26
C ALA A 79 11.01 -6.09 -3.67
N LEU A 80 10.06 -6.90 -3.20
CA LEU A 80 8.84 -6.41 -2.56
C LEU A 80 9.12 -5.64 -1.27
N PRO A 81 9.91 -6.13 -0.29
CA PRO A 81 10.26 -5.34 0.88
C PRO A 81 10.97 -4.03 0.53
N PHE A 82 11.83 -4.02 -0.49
CA PHE A 82 12.52 -2.82 -0.94
C PHE A 82 11.54 -1.74 -1.42
N ILE A 83 10.57 -2.08 -2.28
CA ILE A 83 9.57 -1.13 -2.77
C ILE A 83 8.56 -0.73 -1.69
N LEU A 84 8.36 -1.58 -0.65
CA LEU A 84 7.47 -1.30 0.46
C LEU A 84 8.13 -0.49 1.59
N MET A 85 9.47 -0.36 1.62
CA MET A 85 10.16 0.37 2.68
C MET A 85 9.62 1.80 2.90
N PRO A 86 9.37 2.63 1.87
CA PRO A 86 8.80 3.95 2.08
C PRO A 86 7.34 3.95 2.55
N SER A 87 6.64 2.81 2.46
CA SER A 87 5.25 2.71 2.94
C SER A 87 5.11 2.94 4.44
N ILE A 88 6.20 2.89 5.21
CA ILE A 88 6.22 3.20 6.63
C ILE A 88 5.66 4.60 6.89
N PHE A 89 6.02 5.58 6.04
CA PHE A 89 5.46 6.93 6.13
C PHE A 89 3.96 6.96 5.81
N ILE A 90 3.56 6.24 4.76
CA ILE A 90 2.16 6.13 4.34
C ILE A 90 1.31 5.46 5.44
N ASN A 91 1.81 4.39 6.06
CA ASN A 91 1.14 3.69 7.15
C ASN A 91 1.03 4.55 8.42
N SER A 92 2.02 5.39 8.69
CA SER A 92 1.94 6.37 9.78
C SER A 92 0.82 7.37 9.54
N PHE A 93 0.68 7.90 8.33
CA PHE A 93 -0.46 8.74 7.94
C PHE A 93 -1.79 7.99 8.04
N ALA A 94 -1.85 6.74 7.56
CA ALA A 94 -3.05 5.91 7.61
C ALA A 94 -3.55 5.71 9.06
N SER A 95 -2.63 5.53 10.01
CA SER A 95 -2.97 5.39 11.43
C SER A 95 -3.57 6.67 12.05
N LEU A 96 -3.17 7.84 11.57
CA LEU A 96 -3.74 9.13 12.00
C LEU A 96 -5.11 9.41 11.36
N ILE A 97 -5.33 8.93 10.16
CA ILE A 97 -6.58 9.12 9.42
C ILE A 97 -7.73 8.34 10.04
N LEU A 98 -7.49 7.13 10.54
CA LEU A 98 -8.52 6.26 11.10
C LEU A 98 -9.36 6.93 12.20
N PRO A 99 -8.79 7.53 13.28
CA PRO A 99 -9.57 8.19 14.32
C PRO A 99 -10.29 9.45 13.81
N GLU A 100 -9.70 10.16 12.85
CA GLU A 100 -10.32 11.33 12.23
C GLU A 100 -11.59 10.95 11.45
N TYR A 101 -11.52 9.88 10.66
CA TYR A 101 -12.69 9.34 9.96
C TYR A 101 -13.77 8.86 10.92
N SER A 102 -13.39 8.14 11.98
CA SER A 102 -14.32 7.69 13.00
C SER A 102 -15.06 8.85 13.68
N LYS A 103 -14.35 9.96 13.95
CA LYS A 103 -14.94 11.18 14.50
C LYS A 103 -15.99 11.79 13.57
N TYR A 104 -15.66 11.97 12.29
CA TYR A 104 -16.60 12.55 11.33
C TYR A 104 -17.75 11.59 10.99
N PHE A 105 -17.51 10.29 11.03
CA PHE A 105 -18.56 9.29 10.88
C PHE A 105 -19.54 9.34 12.05
N ALA A 106 -19.06 9.38 13.29
CA ALA A 106 -19.89 9.49 14.48
C ALA A 106 -20.72 10.80 14.53
N SER A 107 -20.19 11.89 13.95
CA SER A 107 -20.91 13.17 13.84
C SER A 107 -21.80 13.30 12.59
N ASN A 108 -21.94 12.25 11.78
CA ASN A 108 -22.66 12.24 10.50
C ASN A 108 -22.24 13.37 9.53
N ASN A 109 -20.97 13.81 9.59
CA ASN A 109 -20.46 14.91 8.78
C ASN A 109 -19.95 14.41 7.41
N VAL A 110 -20.88 14.14 6.50
CA VAL A 110 -20.57 13.59 5.16
C VAL A 110 -19.70 14.55 4.33
N GLU A 111 -19.91 15.86 4.43
CA GLU A 111 -19.12 16.86 3.69
C GLU A 111 -17.64 16.86 4.12
N LYS A 112 -17.37 16.72 5.40
CA LYS A 112 -16.01 16.58 5.91
C LYS A 112 -15.34 15.30 5.41
N ILE A 113 -16.05 14.16 5.47
CA ILE A 113 -15.56 12.87 4.94
C ILE A 113 -15.20 13.02 3.46
N LYS A 114 -16.08 13.62 2.65
CA LYS A 114 -15.87 13.87 1.23
C LYS A 114 -14.61 14.71 0.98
N THR A 115 -14.50 15.86 1.65
CA THR A 115 -13.39 16.80 1.48
C THR A 115 -12.05 16.17 1.85
N ILE A 116 -12.00 15.46 2.97
CA ILE A 116 -10.79 14.80 3.45
C ILE A 116 -10.41 13.65 2.53
N THR A 117 -11.37 12.82 2.09
CA THR A 117 -11.12 11.75 1.13
C THR A 117 -10.44 12.27 -0.13
N GLN A 118 -10.99 13.34 -0.73
CA GLN A 118 -10.42 13.94 -1.95
C GLN A 118 -8.98 14.45 -1.73
N LYS A 119 -8.73 15.11 -0.57
CA LYS A 119 -7.41 15.61 -0.21
C LYS A 119 -6.40 14.48 -0.04
N ILE A 120 -6.79 13.43 0.67
CA ILE A 120 -5.93 12.27 0.95
C ILE A 120 -5.62 11.52 -0.34
N PHE A 121 -6.61 11.24 -1.19
CA PHE A 121 -6.37 10.60 -2.48
C PHE A 121 -5.34 11.37 -3.31
N LYS A 122 -5.52 12.69 -3.43
CA LYS A 122 -4.61 13.55 -4.19
C LYS A 122 -3.18 13.49 -3.65
N ILE A 123 -3.01 13.59 -2.32
CA ILE A 123 -1.69 13.55 -1.67
C ILE A 123 -1.05 12.17 -1.83
N THR A 124 -1.81 11.12 -1.58
CA THR A 124 -1.29 9.74 -1.62
C THR A 124 -0.85 9.35 -3.02
N ILE A 125 -1.67 9.63 -4.04
CA ILE A 125 -1.33 9.32 -5.43
C ILE A 125 -0.10 10.12 -5.86
N LEU A 126 -0.03 11.42 -5.54
CA LEU A 126 1.12 12.25 -5.85
C LEU A 126 2.40 11.73 -5.19
N ALA A 127 2.34 11.41 -3.90
CA ALA A 127 3.48 10.88 -3.14
C ALA A 127 3.90 9.49 -3.63
N SER A 128 2.96 8.59 -3.89
CA SER A 128 3.26 7.23 -4.36
C SER A 128 3.86 7.22 -5.76
N LEU A 129 3.39 8.07 -6.67
CA LEU A 129 3.98 8.24 -8.00
C LEU A 129 5.40 8.80 -7.91
N TYR A 130 5.63 9.81 -7.08
CA TYR A 130 6.97 10.34 -6.83
C TYR A 130 7.92 9.28 -6.28
N ILE A 131 7.51 8.55 -5.23
CA ILE A 131 8.30 7.49 -4.61
C ILE A 131 8.58 6.36 -5.60
N SER A 132 7.59 5.92 -6.36
CA SER A 132 7.75 4.91 -7.40
C SER A 132 8.86 5.29 -8.37
N PHE A 133 8.89 6.55 -8.79
CA PHE A 133 9.86 7.02 -9.75
C PHE A 133 11.27 7.17 -9.16
N VAL A 134 11.37 7.67 -7.93
CA VAL A 134 12.64 7.72 -7.19
C VAL A 134 13.23 6.32 -7.06
N ILE A 135 12.42 5.32 -6.70
CA ILE A 135 12.86 3.93 -6.61
C ILE A 135 13.30 3.40 -7.98
N TYR A 136 12.54 3.69 -9.04
CA TYR A 136 12.87 3.25 -10.40
C TYR A 136 14.24 3.76 -10.88
N ILE A 137 14.51 5.06 -10.70
CA ILE A 137 15.80 5.67 -11.09
C ILE A 137 16.96 5.12 -10.25
N SER A 138 16.73 4.90 -8.96
CA SER A 138 17.78 4.50 -8.02
C SER A 138 18.05 2.98 -7.99
N ALA A 139 17.15 2.17 -8.56
CA ALA A 139 17.18 0.72 -8.43
C ALA A 139 18.51 0.10 -8.85
N ASP A 140 19.08 0.48 -10.01
CA ASP A 140 20.33 -0.13 -10.51
C ASP A 140 21.49 0.07 -9.53
N ILE A 141 21.69 1.32 -9.09
CA ILE A 141 22.84 1.68 -8.27
C ILE A 141 22.65 1.14 -6.84
N ILE A 142 21.47 1.33 -6.26
CA ILE A 142 21.23 0.94 -4.87
C ILE A 142 21.18 -0.57 -4.74
N CYS A 143 20.41 -1.27 -5.61
CA CYS A 143 20.30 -2.72 -5.52
C CYS A 143 21.62 -3.41 -5.81
N PHE A 144 22.40 -2.93 -6.81
CA PHE A 144 23.71 -3.48 -7.06
C PHE A 144 24.67 -3.25 -5.88
N LYS A 145 24.67 -2.06 -5.29
CA LYS A 145 25.54 -1.74 -4.14
C LYS A 145 25.19 -2.55 -2.89
N LEU A 146 23.89 -2.84 -2.65
CA LEU A 146 23.44 -3.56 -1.47
C LEU A 146 23.51 -5.07 -1.61
N TYR A 147 23.15 -5.59 -2.79
CA TYR A 147 22.95 -7.02 -3.00
C TYR A 147 23.95 -7.65 -3.99
N ASN A 148 24.80 -6.84 -4.64
CA ASN A 148 25.71 -7.25 -5.69
C ASN A 148 25.05 -8.13 -6.78
N ASN A 149 23.78 -7.83 -7.08
CA ASN A 149 22.95 -8.61 -8.00
C ASN A 149 22.07 -7.70 -8.87
N HIS A 150 22.27 -7.74 -10.18
CA HIS A 150 21.49 -6.96 -11.16
C HIS A 150 20.04 -7.45 -11.29
N GLU A 151 19.76 -8.72 -11.00
CA GLU A 151 18.40 -9.26 -11.08
C GLU A 151 17.47 -8.62 -10.07
N VAL A 152 17.96 -8.27 -8.88
CA VAL A 152 17.18 -7.54 -7.87
C VAL A 152 16.71 -6.20 -8.42
N ALA A 153 17.60 -5.45 -9.07
CA ALA A 153 17.27 -4.17 -9.70
C ALA A 153 16.20 -4.32 -10.79
N TYR A 154 16.30 -5.37 -11.61
CA TYR A 154 15.32 -5.69 -12.64
C TYR A 154 13.92 -5.90 -12.05
N TYR A 155 13.80 -6.74 -11.00
CA TYR A 155 12.50 -6.99 -10.37
C TYR A 155 11.97 -5.77 -9.60
N VAL A 156 12.83 -5.01 -8.95
CA VAL A 156 12.44 -3.75 -8.31
C VAL A 156 11.84 -2.81 -9.36
N LYS A 157 12.51 -2.60 -10.51
CA LYS A 157 12.01 -1.73 -11.58
C LYS A 157 10.66 -2.19 -12.13
N ILE A 158 10.50 -3.48 -12.39
CA ILE A 158 9.24 -4.02 -12.86
C ILE A 158 8.12 -3.81 -11.83
N LEU A 159 8.41 -3.94 -10.54
CA LEU A 159 7.41 -3.82 -9.49
C LEU A 159 7.10 -2.38 -9.06
N THR A 160 7.93 -1.39 -9.43
CA THR A 160 7.68 0.01 -9.03
C THR A 160 6.32 0.58 -9.45
N PRO A 161 5.74 0.27 -10.63
CA PRO A 161 4.42 0.82 -10.99
C PRO A 161 3.29 0.39 -10.07
N ILE A 162 3.42 -0.77 -9.40
CA ILE A 162 2.40 -1.29 -8.47
C ILE A 162 2.33 -0.48 -7.16
N ILE A 163 3.40 0.25 -6.81
CA ILE A 163 3.51 1.04 -5.57
C ILE A 163 2.32 1.99 -5.41
N CYS A 164 1.90 2.64 -6.50
CA CYS A 164 0.83 3.62 -6.43
C CYS A 164 -0.48 3.01 -5.91
N ILE A 165 -0.83 1.84 -6.39
CA ILE A 165 -2.06 1.16 -5.96
C ILE A 165 -1.92 0.56 -4.56
N MET A 166 -0.77 -0.03 -4.22
CA MET A 166 -0.50 -0.60 -2.89
C MET A 166 -0.56 0.46 -1.79
N TYR A 167 0.03 1.64 -2.02
CA TYR A 167 0.03 2.71 -1.03
C TYR A 167 -1.36 3.34 -0.88
N LEU A 168 -2.08 3.50 -1.99
CA LEU A 168 -3.45 4.01 -1.95
C LEU A 168 -4.38 3.03 -1.23
N ASP A 169 -4.28 1.73 -1.50
CA ASP A 169 -5.06 0.69 -0.85
C ASP A 169 -4.83 0.67 0.66
N SER A 170 -3.59 0.76 1.12
CA SER A 170 -3.26 0.82 2.55
C SER A 170 -3.97 1.98 3.29
N ILE A 171 -4.04 3.15 2.67
CA ILE A 171 -4.75 4.32 3.23
C ILE A 171 -6.26 4.12 3.17
N VAL A 172 -6.76 3.63 2.05
CA VAL A 172 -8.20 3.35 1.85
C VAL A 172 -8.70 2.32 2.86
N ASP A 173 -7.92 1.29 3.14
CA ASP A 173 -8.22 0.32 4.19
C ASP A 173 -8.40 0.97 5.57
N SER A 174 -7.55 1.94 5.91
CA SER A 174 -7.67 2.69 7.17
C SER A 174 -8.90 3.60 7.19
N MET A 175 -9.21 4.25 6.07
CA MET A 175 -10.44 5.04 5.91
C MET A 175 -11.69 4.18 6.09
N LEU A 176 -11.75 3.01 5.42
CA LEU A 176 -12.87 2.08 5.51
C LEU A 176 -13.06 1.57 6.95
N LYS A 177 -11.96 1.25 7.64
CA LYS A 177 -12.01 0.87 9.07
C LYS A 177 -12.54 2.01 9.93
N GLY A 178 -12.16 3.26 9.66
CA GLY A 178 -12.68 4.45 10.33
C GLY A 178 -14.17 4.70 10.09
N LEU A 179 -14.72 4.21 9.00
CA LEU A 179 -16.15 4.25 8.67
C LEU A 179 -16.95 3.01 9.14
N ASP A 180 -16.37 2.20 10.03
CA ASP A 180 -16.94 0.94 10.53
C ASP A 180 -17.20 -0.11 9.44
N LEU A 181 -16.41 -0.06 8.36
CA LEU A 181 -16.46 -1.01 7.24
C LEU A 181 -15.35 -2.06 7.29
N GLN A 182 -14.81 -2.36 8.47
CA GLN A 182 -13.73 -3.34 8.67
C GLN A 182 -14.07 -4.73 8.11
N VAL A 183 -15.33 -5.17 8.24
CA VAL A 183 -15.78 -6.46 7.68
C VAL A 183 -15.72 -6.46 6.15
N SER A 184 -15.97 -5.30 5.52
CA SER A 184 -15.84 -5.17 4.06
C SER A 184 -14.38 -5.30 3.62
N VAL A 185 -13.45 -4.65 4.33
CA VAL A 185 -12.00 -4.78 4.09
C VAL A 185 -11.57 -6.24 4.21
N MET A 186 -12.02 -6.94 5.26
CA MET A 186 -11.71 -8.36 5.44
C MET A 186 -12.22 -9.23 4.29
N LYS A 187 -13.44 -8.99 3.81
CA LYS A 187 -14.01 -9.71 2.66
C LYS A 187 -13.22 -9.47 1.39
N ILE A 188 -12.85 -8.22 1.10
CA ILE A 188 -12.03 -7.88 -0.07
C ILE A 188 -10.69 -8.60 -0.02
N ASN A 189 -10.00 -8.57 1.12
CA ASN A 189 -8.72 -9.27 1.30
C ASN A 189 -8.83 -10.81 1.15
N ILE A 190 -9.94 -11.42 1.57
CA ILE A 190 -10.17 -12.87 1.38
C ILE A 190 -10.41 -13.17 -0.11
N ILE A 191 -11.22 -12.37 -0.79
CA ILE A 191 -11.47 -12.51 -2.23
C ILE A 191 -10.16 -12.40 -3.00
N ASP A 192 -9.33 -11.41 -2.67
CA ASP A 192 -8.00 -11.24 -3.26
C ASP A 192 -7.12 -12.47 -3.06
N LEU A 193 -7.04 -13.01 -1.85
CA LEU A 193 -6.24 -14.20 -1.57
C LEU A 193 -6.72 -15.43 -2.36
N LEU A 194 -8.03 -15.65 -2.45
CA LEU A 194 -8.60 -16.76 -3.22
C LEU A 194 -8.30 -16.60 -4.71
N LEU A 195 -8.47 -15.40 -5.24
CA LEU A 195 -8.14 -15.08 -6.62
C LEU A 195 -6.65 -15.27 -6.90
N SER A 196 -5.79 -14.77 -6.00
CA SER A 196 -4.34 -14.95 -6.10
C SER A 196 -3.95 -16.42 -6.14
N ILE A 197 -4.50 -17.25 -5.26
CA ILE A 197 -4.24 -18.70 -5.22
C ILE A 197 -4.66 -19.35 -6.53
N THR A 198 -5.81 -18.97 -7.07
CA THR A 198 -6.30 -19.49 -8.35
C THR A 198 -5.37 -19.11 -9.50
N LEU A 199 -4.94 -17.84 -9.56
CA LEU A 199 -4.01 -17.35 -10.58
C LEU A 199 -2.62 -17.99 -10.44
N ILE A 200 -2.13 -18.23 -9.21
CA ILE A 200 -0.88 -18.95 -8.96
C ILE A 200 -0.99 -20.39 -9.49
N TYR A 201 -2.10 -21.06 -9.16
CA TYR A 201 -2.29 -22.47 -9.52
C TYR A 201 -2.30 -22.67 -11.02
N PHE A 202 -2.99 -21.84 -11.78
CA PHE A 202 -3.12 -21.98 -13.23
C PHE A 202 -2.11 -21.12 -14.01
N GLY A 203 -1.78 -19.91 -13.57
CA GLY A 203 -0.97 -18.98 -14.36
C GLY A 203 0.54 -19.26 -14.30
N ILE A 204 1.07 -19.58 -13.12
CA ILE A 204 2.52 -19.79 -12.96
C ILE A 204 3.04 -20.98 -13.78
N PRO A 205 2.36 -22.15 -13.87
CA PRO A 205 2.84 -23.27 -14.68
C PRO A 205 2.99 -22.99 -16.17
N PHE A 206 2.27 -21.99 -16.71
CA PHE A 206 2.37 -21.59 -18.11
C PHE A 206 3.37 -20.46 -18.38
N LEU A 207 3.53 -19.54 -17.41
CA LEU A 207 4.26 -18.28 -17.59
C LEU A 207 5.50 -18.15 -16.70
N GLY A 208 5.76 -19.12 -15.82
CA GLY A 208 6.90 -19.12 -14.91
C GLY A 208 6.97 -17.87 -14.03
N THR A 209 8.15 -17.29 -13.90
CA THR A 209 8.38 -16.08 -13.09
C THR A 209 7.56 -14.88 -13.57
N PHE A 210 7.33 -14.75 -14.89
CA PHE A 210 6.46 -13.69 -15.41
C PHE A 210 5.01 -13.86 -14.94
N GLY A 211 4.53 -15.12 -14.88
CA GLY A 211 3.23 -15.45 -14.31
C GLY A 211 3.11 -15.00 -12.85
N TYR A 212 4.17 -15.18 -12.06
CA TYR A 212 4.19 -14.68 -10.70
C TYR A 212 4.08 -13.16 -10.61
N ILE A 213 4.81 -12.44 -11.46
CA ILE A 213 4.70 -10.97 -11.54
C ILE A 213 3.28 -10.54 -11.92
N LEU A 214 2.67 -11.19 -12.92
CA LEU A 214 1.29 -10.92 -13.31
C LEU A 214 0.29 -11.17 -12.18
N VAL A 215 0.49 -12.23 -11.39
CA VAL A 215 -0.35 -12.49 -10.20
C VAL A 215 -0.24 -11.33 -9.21
N LEU A 216 0.96 -10.84 -8.92
CA LEU A 216 1.16 -9.69 -8.03
C LEU A 216 0.40 -8.45 -8.53
N TYR A 217 0.55 -8.12 -9.80
CA TYR A 217 -0.15 -6.98 -10.40
C TYR A 217 -1.67 -7.13 -10.35
N THR A 218 -2.17 -8.30 -10.77
CA THR A 218 -3.61 -8.54 -10.85
C THR A 218 -4.26 -8.53 -9.47
N SER A 219 -3.60 -9.16 -8.49
CA SER A 219 -4.02 -9.20 -7.10
C SER A 219 -4.13 -7.79 -6.51
N GLU A 220 -3.04 -7.03 -6.53
CA GLU A 220 -3.01 -5.68 -5.95
C GLU A 220 -3.97 -4.72 -6.69
N TYR A 221 -4.09 -4.85 -8.02
CA TYR A 221 -5.00 -4.02 -8.79
C TYR A 221 -6.47 -4.29 -8.44
N ILE A 222 -6.87 -5.56 -8.35
CA ILE A 222 -8.25 -5.93 -8.02
C ILE A 222 -8.57 -5.54 -6.59
N ASN A 223 -7.67 -5.83 -5.63
CA ASN A 223 -7.83 -5.44 -4.23
C ASN A 223 -8.01 -3.93 -4.10
N GLY A 224 -7.08 -3.16 -4.67
CA GLY A 224 -7.12 -1.71 -4.62
C GLY A 224 -8.35 -1.11 -5.30
N VAL A 225 -8.78 -1.62 -6.47
CA VAL A 225 -9.98 -1.14 -7.15
C VAL A 225 -11.23 -1.41 -6.32
N MET A 226 -11.37 -2.60 -5.73
CA MET A 226 -12.51 -2.93 -4.87
C MET A 226 -12.59 -2.05 -3.62
N SER A 227 -11.43 -1.80 -2.98
CA SER A 227 -11.33 -0.93 -1.81
C SER A 227 -11.65 0.52 -2.16
N ILE A 228 -11.06 1.04 -3.27
CA ILE A 228 -11.31 2.40 -3.77
C ILE A 228 -12.77 2.59 -4.15
N GLU A 229 -13.38 1.68 -4.88
CA GLU A 229 -14.81 1.76 -5.24
C GLU A 229 -15.69 1.83 -4.01
N LYS A 230 -15.37 1.06 -2.98
CA LYS A 230 -16.13 1.03 -1.73
C LYS A 230 -16.08 2.37 -0.99
N ILE A 231 -14.91 2.98 -0.87
CA ILE A 231 -14.77 4.28 -0.19
C ILE A 231 -15.41 5.40 -1.01
N LEU A 232 -15.26 5.40 -2.34
CA LEU A 232 -15.85 6.41 -3.21
C LEU A 232 -17.38 6.39 -3.14
N LYS A 233 -18.00 5.20 -3.15
CA LYS A 233 -19.44 5.04 -2.97
C LYS A 233 -19.89 5.55 -1.60
N LYS A 234 -19.15 5.20 -0.52
CA LYS A 234 -19.50 5.63 0.84
C LYS A 234 -19.35 7.14 1.06
N ALA A 235 -18.32 7.75 0.48
CA ALA A 235 -18.08 9.19 0.56
C ALA A 235 -18.86 10.01 -0.48
N ASN A 236 -19.60 9.36 -1.38
CA ASN A 236 -20.33 9.98 -2.51
C ASN A 236 -19.42 10.88 -3.38
N ILE A 237 -18.32 10.31 -3.85
CA ILE A 237 -17.29 11.00 -4.63
C ILE A 237 -17.10 10.27 -5.96
N LYS A 238 -16.89 11.03 -7.04
CA LYS A 238 -16.40 10.49 -8.32
C LYS A 238 -14.87 10.56 -8.37
N PHE A 239 -14.25 9.52 -8.88
CA PHE A 239 -12.79 9.51 -9.07
C PHE A 239 -12.40 10.51 -10.18
N ARG A 240 -11.46 11.40 -9.86
CA ARG A 240 -11.02 12.47 -10.77
C ARG A 240 -9.74 12.07 -11.49
N TYR A 241 -9.83 11.20 -12.49
CA TYR A 241 -8.67 10.65 -13.23
C TYR A 241 -7.71 11.73 -13.73
N LEU A 242 -8.22 12.82 -14.31
CA LEU A 242 -7.41 13.92 -14.84
C LEU A 242 -6.58 14.60 -13.77
N GLU A 243 -7.18 14.92 -12.62
CA GLU A 243 -6.53 15.69 -11.57
C GLU A 243 -5.62 14.83 -10.68
N TRP A 244 -6.01 13.59 -10.42
CA TRP A 244 -5.32 12.75 -9.45
C TRP A 244 -4.26 11.85 -10.06
N VAL A 245 -4.40 11.48 -11.34
CA VAL A 245 -3.49 10.54 -12.01
C VAL A 245 -2.80 11.20 -13.20
N ILE A 246 -3.55 11.71 -14.18
CA ILE A 246 -2.97 12.14 -15.45
C ILE A 246 -2.05 13.35 -15.29
N LYS A 247 -2.50 14.41 -14.60
CA LYS A 247 -1.67 15.59 -14.36
C LYS A 247 -0.38 15.27 -13.59
N PRO A 248 -0.41 14.52 -12.46
CA PRO A 248 0.81 14.07 -11.78
C PRO A 248 1.75 13.25 -12.67
N LEU A 249 1.21 12.35 -13.50
CA LEU A 249 2.01 11.56 -14.45
C LEU A 249 2.70 12.45 -15.48
N ILE A 250 2.00 13.47 -16.02
CA ILE A 250 2.61 14.43 -16.95
C ILE A 250 3.77 15.14 -16.25
N CYS A 251 3.58 15.67 -15.02
CA CYS A 251 4.65 16.32 -14.27
C CYS A 251 5.86 15.38 -14.06
N LEU A 252 5.58 14.12 -13.78
CA LEU A 252 6.59 13.11 -13.52
C LEU A 252 7.40 12.78 -14.79
N PHE A 253 6.72 12.52 -15.91
CA PHE A 253 7.38 12.22 -17.18
C PHE A 253 8.15 13.44 -17.74
N THR A 254 7.62 14.66 -17.59
CA THR A 254 8.34 15.87 -17.99
C THR A 254 9.58 16.08 -17.12
N ALA A 255 9.51 15.89 -15.81
CA ALA A 255 10.68 15.97 -14.93
C ALA A 255 11.74 14.93 -15.30
N PHE A 256 11.32 13.70 -15.61
CA PHE A 256 12.22 12.63 -16.06
C PHE A 256 12.87 12.95 -17.41
N PHE A 257 12.10 13.45 -18.35
CA PHE A 257 12.60 13.84 -19.67
C PHE A 257 13.68 14.93 -19.54
N ILE A 258 13.44 15.94 -18.71
CA ILE A 258 14.40 17.01 -18.46
C ILE A 258 15.72 16.46 -17.88
N ILE A 259 15.65 15.50 -16.94
CA ILE A 259 16.86 14.89 -16.36
C ILE A 259 17.67 14.15 -17.43
N ASN A 260 17.00 13.41 -18.32
CA ASN A 260 17.68 12.69 -19.39
C ASN A 260 18.33 13.59 -20.45
N LEU A 261 17.91 14.86 -20.52
CA LEU A 261 18.54 15.88 -21.39
C LEU A 261 19.80 16.49 -20.76
N LEU A 262 20.03 16.28 -19.47
CA LEU A 262 21.22 16.81 -18.81
C LEU A 262 22.48 16.07 -19.26
N PRO A 263 23.62 16.76 -19.39
CA PRO A 263 24.86 16.20 -19.96
C PRO A 263 25.61 15.23 -19.04
N PHE A 264 25.01 14.78 -17.93
CA PHE A 264 25.63 13.83 -17.03
C PHE A 264 24.91 12.48 -17.02
N LYS A 265 25.70 11.39 -16.96
CA LYS A 265 25.16 10.03 -16.82
C LYS A 265 25.11 9.66 -15.34
N ILE A 266 24.04 8.97 -14.94
CA ILE A 266 23.87 8.43 -13.58
C ILE A 266 24.69 7.14 -13.50
N VAL A 267 25.95 7.25 -13.06
CA VAL A 267 26.89 6.11 -12.97
C VAL A 267 27.24 5.82 -11.51
N ASN A 268 27.39 6.85 -10.68
CA ASN A 268 27.84 6.74 -9.31
C ASN A 268 26.76 7.23 -8.33
N PHE A 269 26.94 6.88 -7.05
CA PHE A 269 26.02 7.31 -6.00
C PHE A 269 25.89 8.84 -5.89
N SER A 270 26.99 9.58 -6.11
CA SER A 270 26.97 11.05 -6.09
C SER A 270 26.16 11.64 -7.25
N THR A 271 26.31 11.09 -8.46
CA THR A 271 25.50 11.49 -9.62
C THR A 271 24.03 11.09 -9.48
N LEU A 272 23.75 9.98 -8.82
CA LEU A 272 22.38 9.59 -8.47
C LEU A 272 21.74 10.60 -7.50
N LEU A 273 22.44 10.97 -6.41
CA LEU A 273 21.92 11.97 -5.46
C LEU A 273 21.63 13.31 -6.15
N LEU A 274 22.54 13.77 -7.01
CA LEU A 274 22.34 15.00 -7.76
C LEU A 274 21.12 14.91 -8.70
N ALA A 275 20.97 13.78 -9.41
CA ALA A 275 19.81 13.53 -10.26
C ALA A 275 18.50 13.53 -9.47
N LEU A 276 18.47 12.89 -8.30
CA LEU A 276 17.29 12.85 -7.43
C LEU A 276 16.94 14.22 -6.85
N ILE A 277 17.93 15.04 -6.51
CA ILE A 277 17.69 16.41 -6.04
C ILE A 277 17.09 17.27 -7.18
N ILE A 278 17.69 17.22 -8.37
CA ILE A 278 17.17 17.95 -9.53
C ILE A 278 15.76 17.49 -9.88
N PHE A 279 15.54 16.17 -9.91
CA PHE A 279 14.21 15.59 -10.15
C PHE A 279 13.17 16.12 -9.16
N SER A 280 13.52 16.11 -7.87
CA SER A 280 12.62 16.57 -6.81
C SER A 280 12.25 18.02 -6.96
N VAL A 281 13.23 18.88 -7.26
CA VAL A 281 13.02 20.33 -7.47
C VAL A 281 12.10 20.56 -8.68
N ILE A 282 12.38 19.91 -9.81
CA ILE A 282 11.56 20.05 -11.03
C ILE A 282 10.15 19.53 -10.79
N PHE A 283 10.01 18.33 -10.17
CA PHE A 283 8.72 17.73 -9.89
C PHE A 283 7.87 18.60 -8.96
N ILE A 284 8.45 19.11 -7.87
CA ILE A 284 7.76 20.03 -6.94
C ILE A 284 7.36 21.32 -7.67
N PHE A 285 8.23 21.89 -8.48
CA PHE A 285 7.93 23.09 -9.25
C PHE A 285 6.75 22.86 -10.20
N LEU A 286 6.75 21.78 -10.99
CA LEU A 286 5.68 21.44 -11.92
C LEU A 286 4.35 21.15 -11.21
N THR A 287 4.39 20.45 -10.09
CA THR A 287 3.19 20.14 -9.31
C THR A 287 2.59 21.36 -8.62
N THR A 288 3.40 22.33 -8.21
CA THR A 288 2.94 23.62 -7.69
C THR A 288 2.33 24.48 -8.80
N LEU A 289 2.96 24.55 -9.97
CA LEU A 289 2.47 25.27 -11.14
C LEU A 289 1.11 24.74 -11.60
N MET A 290 0.90 23.42 -11.57
CA MET A 290 -0.38 22.79 -11.90
C MET A 290 -1.41 22.79 -10.75
N ASN A 291 -1.13 23.43 -9.61
CA ASN A 291 -1.98 23.45 -8.42
C ASN A 291 -2.36 22.02 -7.92
N LEU A 292 -1.42 21.10 -8.03
CA LEU A 292 -1.62 19.71 -7.61
C LEU A 292 -1.40 19.51 -6.10
N ILE A 293 -0.64 20.39 -5.46
CA ILE A 293 -0.42 20.33 -4.00
C ILE A 293 -1.65 20.95 -3.32
N PRO A 294 -2.37 20.21 -2.46
CA PRO A 294 -3.52 20.76 -1.75
C PRO A 294 -3.03 21.84 -0.76
N LYS A 295 -3.65 23.03 -0.82
CA LYS A 295 -3.37 24.09 0.15
C LYS A 295 -3.68 23.60 1.56
N VAL A 296 -2.70 23.69 2.44
CA VAL A 296 -2.88 23.46 3.88
C VAL A 296 -3.63 24.70 4.39
N LYS A 297 -4.92 24.52 4.70
CA LYS A 297 -5.69 25.50 5.48
C LYS A 297 -5.73 25.04 6.93
#